data_93dea4066b8190738c1cfd165e686c8f
#
_entry.id   93dea4066b8190738c1cfd165e686c8f
#
_cell.length_a   1.000
_cell.length_b   1.000
_cell.length_c   1.000
_cell.angle_alpha   90.00
_cell.angle_beta   90.00
_cell.angle_gamma   90.00
#
_symmetry.space_group_name_H-M   'P 1'
#
loop_
_entity.id
_entity.type
_entity.pdbx_description
1 polymer ?
#
loop_
_entity_poly.entity_id
_entity_poly.type
_entity_poly.pdbx_seq_one_letter_code
_entity_poly.pdbx_strand_id
1 'polypeptide(L)' 'MKTFGERIKEELKNQNKKQIDLANHLSVQKSTLCEWLNNHNEPPMAMIVEIALYLNVSTDYLLGLEN' A
#
# COMPACT_ATOMS: atom_id res chain seq x y z
N MET A 1 -14.66 -2.19 8.77
CA MET A 1 -13.79 -2.93 7.85
C MET A 1 -12.68 -2.02 7.37
N LYS A 2 -11.45 -2.53 7.35
CA LYS A 2 -10.31 -1.73 6.92
C LYS A 2 -10.25 -1.63 5.39
N THR A 3 -9.95 -0.44 4.91
CA THR A 3 -9.78 -0.21 3.47
C THR A 3 -8.39 -0.67 3.04
N PHE A 4 -8.18 -0.71 1.73
CA PHE A 4 -6.87 -0.99 1.13
C PHE A 4 -5.79 -0.06 1.70
N GLY A 5 -6.07 1.24 1.71
CA GLY A 5 -5.10 2.21 2.23
C GLY A 5 -4.80 2.04 3.71
N GLU A 6 -5.81 1.73 4.50
CA GLU A 6 -5.62 1.50 5.93
C GLU A 6 -4.77 0.25 6.19
N ARG A 7 -4.97 -0.80 5.40
CA ARG A 7 -4.17 -2.03 5.53
C ARG A 7 -2.70 -1.77 5.22
N ILE A 8 -2.42 -0.96 4.19
CA ILE A 8 -1.04 -0.61 3.84
C ILE A 8 -0.42 0.23 4.95
N LYS A 9 -1.13 1.25 5.46
CA LYS A 9 -0.62 2.10 6.54
C LYS A 9 -0.29 1.27 7.78
N GLU A 10 -1.16 0.33 8.11
CA GLU A 10 -0.96 -0.53 9.26
C GLU A 10 0.27 -1.43 9.08
N GLU A 11 0.44 -2.03 7.90
CA GLU A 11 1.60 -2.86 7.63
C GLU A 11 2.91 -2.08 7.64
N LEU A 12 2.90 -0.88 7.09
CA LEU A 12 4.08 -0.02 7.15
C LEU A 12 4.47 0.26 8.60
N LYS A 13 3.47 0.58 9.43
CA LYS A 13 3.71 0.83 10.85
C LYS A 13 4.22 -0.42 11.56
N ASN A 14 3.58 -1.57 11.32
CA ASN A 14 3.96 -2.83 11.94
C ASN A 14 5.38 -3.24 11.57
N GLN A 15 5.80 -2.95 10.34
CA GLN A 15 7.12 -3.30 9.84
C GLN A 15 8.14 -2.17 10.05
N ASN A 16 7.72 -1.08 10.69
CA ASN A 16 8.57 0.08 10.96
C ASN A 16 9.16 0.67 9.68
N LYS A 17 8.34 0.75 8.63
CA LYS A 17 8.70 1.30 7.33
C LYS A 17 7.98 2.61 7.10
N LYS A 18 8.59 3.50 6.32
CA LYS A 18 8.05 4.85 6.06
C LYS A 18 7.36 4.90 4.71
N GLN A 19 6.31 5.75 4.61
CA GLN A 19 5.60 5.94 3.36
C GLN A 19 6.49 6.49 2.26
N ILE A 20 7.42 7.39 2.61
CA ILE A 20 8.33 7.96 1.60
C ILE A 20 9.22 6.88 0.98
N ASP A 21 9.65 5.90 1.78
CA ASP A 21 10.48 4.82 1.28
C ASP A 21 9.68 3.94 0.31
N LEU A 22 8.42 3.68 0.62
CA LEU A 22 7.55 2.94 -0.29
C LEU A 22 7.34 3.71 -1.60
N ALA A 23 7.08 5.02 -1.51
CA ALA A 23 6.91 5.85 -2.71
C ALA A 23 8.15 5.79 -3.60
N ASN A 24 9.33 5.88 -3.00
CA ASN A 24 10.59 5.79 -3.74
C ASN A 24 10.76 4.41 -4.38
N HIS A 25 10.40 3.36 -3.66
CA HIS A 25 10.48 2.00 -4.20
C HIS A 25 9.57 1.84 -5.42
N LEU A 26 8.40 2.45 -5.39
CA LEU A 26 7.43 2.38 -6.48
C LEU A 26 7.72 3.38 -7.61
N SER A 27 8.69 4.26 -7.42
CA SER A 27 9.02 5.35 -8.35
C SER A 27 7.83 6.28 -8.60
N VAL A 28 7.05 6.54 -7.56
CA VAL A 28 5.94 7.49 -7.61
C VAL A 28 6.17 8.61 -6.61
N GLN A 29 5.48 9.72 -6.82
CA GLN A 29 5.55 10.84 -5.88
C GLN A 29 4.83 10.48 -4.59
N LYS A 30 5.29 11.03 -3.48
CA LYS A 30 4.66 10.81 -2.18
C LYS A 30 3.19 11.24 -2.20
N SER A 31 2.86 12.32 -2.90
CA SER A 31 1.49 12.79 -3.04
C SER A 31 0.60 11.75 -3.73
N THR A 32 1.12 11.09 -4.76
CA THR A 32 0.39 10.04 -5.46
C THR A 32 0.12 8.85 -4.52
N LEU A 33 1.14 8.44 -3.78
CA LEU A 33 0.97 7.35 -2.82
C LEU A 33 -0.04 7.75 -1.74
N CYS A 34 0.02 8.97 -1.24
CA CYS A 34 -0.94 9.43 -0.23
C CYS A 34 -2.37 9.37 -0.73
N GLU A 35 -2.62 9.71 -2.00
CA GLU A 35 -3.96 9.60 -2.58
C GLU A 35 -4.46 8.16 -2.57
N TRP A 36 -3.58 7.21 -2.89
CA TRP A 36 -3.93 5.79 -2.84
C TRP A 36 -4.23 5.33 -1.41
N LEU A 37 -3.39 5.74 -0.45
CA LEU A 37 -3.54 5.33 0.95
C LEU A 37 -4.77 5.94 1.62
N ASN A 38 -5.23 7.08 1.12
CA ASN A 38 -6.43 7.73 1.65
C ASN A 38 -7.68 7.44 0.81
N ASN A 39 -7.56 6.49 -0.12
CA ASN A 39 -8.66 6.01 -0.95
C ASN A 39 -9.27 7.10 -1.84
N HIS A 40 -8.48 8.11 -2.21
CA HIS A 40 -8.92 9.14 -3.15
C HIS A 40 -8.82 8.66 -4.59
N ASN A 41 -7.83 7.82 -4.88
CA ASN A 41 -7.63 7.22 -6.19
C ASN A 41 -7.20 5.77 -6.01
N GLU A 42 -7.45 4.95 -7.00
CA GLU A 42 -7.01 3.55 -6.98
C GLU A 42 -5.65 3.43 -7.67
N PRO A 43 -4.71 2.67 -7.09
CA PRO A 43 -3.45 2.42 -7.76
C PRO A 43 -3.64 1.47 -8.94
N PRO A 44 -2.78 1.55 -9.97
CA PRO A 44 -2.77 0.54 -11.02
C PRO A 44 -2.49 -0.85 -10.44
N MET A 45 -2.98 -1.88 -11.12
CA MET A 45 -2.81 -3.25 -10.63
C MET A 45 -1.34 -3.61 -10.41
N ALA A 46 -0.45 -3.17 -11.30
CA ALA A 46 0.98 -3.43 -11.14
C ALA A 46 1.53 -2.86 -9.84
N MET A 47 1.02 -1.71 -9.41
CA MET A 47 1.45 -1.09 -8.15
C MET A 47 0.93 -1.88 -6.95
N ILE A 48 -0.27 -2.42 -7.04
CA ILE A 48 -0.82 -3.27 -5.97
C ILE A 48 0.09 -4.47 -5.74
N VAL A 49 0.52 -5.12 -6.83
CA VAL A 49 1.44 -6.25 -6.75
C VAL A 49 2.77 -5.84 -6.13
N GLU A 50 3.33 -4.72 -6.57
CA GLU A 50 4.61 -4.24 -6.04
C GLU A 50 4.52 -3.88 -4.56
N ILE A 51 3.42 -3.27 -4.12
CA ILE A 51 3.21 -2.96 -2.71
C ILE A 51 3.14 -4.25 -1.89
N ALA A 52 2.41 -5.24 -2.39
CA ALA A 52 2.30 -6.53 -1.70
C ALA A 52 3.66 -7.20 -1.56
N LEU A 53 4.47 -7.18 -2.61
CA LEU A 53 5.82 -7.74 -2.57
C LEU A 53 6.72 -6.98 -1.58
N TYR A 54 6.63 -5.65 -1.59
CA TYR A 54 7.43 -4.81 -0.69
C TYR A 54 7.10 -5.09 0.78
N LEU A 55 5.83 -5.29 1.08
CA LEU A 55 5.36 -5.55 2.44
C LEU A 55 5.35 -7.03 2.81
N ASN A 56 5.65 -7.89 1.85
CA ASN A 56 5.64 -9.35 2.04
C ASN A 56 4.29 -9.85 2.55
N VAL A 57 3.22 -9.34 1.95
CA VAL A 57 1.84 -9.79 2.21
C VAL A 57 1.21 -10.17 0.88
N SER A 58 0.08 -10.88 0.93
CA SER A 58 -0.62 -11.23 -0.29
C SER A 58 -1.43 -10.04 -0.82
N THR A 59 -1.68 -10.03 -2.12
CA THR A 59 -2.60 -9.05 -2.70
C THR A 59 -4.01 -9.24 -2.14
N ASP A 60 -4.40 -10.48 -1.87
CA ASP A 60 -5.71 -10.77 -1.28
C ASP A 60 -5.86 -10.10 0.08
N TYR A 61 -4.82 -10.13 0.90
CA TYR A 61 -4.86 -9.44 2.18
C TYR A 61 -5.07 -7.94 2.00
N LEU A 62 -4.32 -7.32 1.09
CA LEU A 62 -4.44 -5.88 0.85
C LEU A 62 -5.81 -5.51 0.31
N LEU A 63 -6.42 -6.38 -0.49
CA LEU A 63 -7.73 -6.13 -1.08
C LEU A 63 -8.88 -6.53 -0.15
N GLY A 64 -8.57 -7.07 1.02
CA GLY A 64 -9.59 -7.42 1.99
C GLY A 64 -10.27 -8.77 1.72
N LEU A 65 -9.65 -9.62 0.91
CA LEU A 65 -10.20 -10.93 0.55
C LEU A 65 -9.75 -12.04 1.48
N GLU A 66 -8.83 -11.77 2.39
CA GLU A 66 -8.42 -12.70 3.42
C GLU A 66 -8.16 -11.95 4.73
N ASN A 67 -8.18 -12.68 5.83
CA ASN A 67 -7.99 -12.12 7.17
C ASN A 67 -6.51 -12.00 7.54
#